data_b7f643dde5cc17df2d7f5060f5b91db9
#
_entry.id   b7f643dde5cc17df2d7f5060f5b91db9
#
_cell.length_a   1.000
_cell.length_b   1.000
_cell.length_c   1.000
_cell.angle_alpha   90.00
_cell.angle_beta   90.00
_cell.angle_gamma   90.00
#
_symmetry.space_group_name_H-M   'P 1'
#
loop_
_entity.id
_entity.type
_entity.pdbx_description
1 polymer ?
#
loop_
_entity_poly.entity_id
_entity_poly.type
_entity_poly.pdbx_seq_one_letter_code
_entity_poly.pdbx_strand_id
1 'polypeptide(L)'
;MFCSTSGANQIRLPFGEGKTSPVAAIFDNVVYFSKGSGSNGVNTVYFIDTTGMACPSTGVGLPQSGAALPTQGIDYSEALLQTEGVFPYNMCILQGFNTVLAKTTTNVFPFGIWFANATTVYVADEGSGDNTYSPATSAYTNAAAQTTAGLQKWVLESGVWTHVYTLQAGLELGVTYTVAGYPSGNNSATGLPWAPATDGLRNVTGAVNGDGTATIYAITSTVSGNGDQGADPNKLVWITDNLAATTLPGETFTPLRTAGNLEVLRGVSFAPRTGN
;
A
#
# COMPACT_ATOMS: atom_id res chain seq x y z
N MET A 1 9.87 -8.15 7.17
CA MET A 1 10.99 -9.05 7.51
C MET A 1 10.71 -10.39 6.87
N PHE A 2 11.47 -10.76 5.84
CA PHE A 2 11.36 -12.08 5.25
C PHE A 2 12.27 -13.02 6.02
N CYS A 3 11.70 -13.98 6.74
CA CYS A 3 12.45 -15.08 7.32
C CYS A 3 12.47 -16.24 6.34
N SER A 4 13.63 -16.57 5.84
CA SER A 4 13.89 -17.85 5.20
C SER A 4 14.43 -18.83 6.27
N THR A 5 13.93 -20.05 6.28
CA THR A 5 14.27 -21.08 7.27
C THR A 5 15.59 -21.81 7.00
N SER A 6 16.41 -21.36 6.07
CA SER A 6 17.68 -22.00 5.76
C SER A 6 18.72 -20.99 5.29
N GLY A 7 19.38 -20.29 6.24
CA GLY A 7 20.62 -19.55 5.94
C GLY A 7 20.59 -18.54 4.81
N ALA A 8 19.41 -18.20 4.31
CA ALA A 8 19.25 -17.27 3.21
C ALA A 8 19.44 -15.83 3.69
N ASN A 9 20.08 -15.03 2.90
CA ASN A 9 20.39 -13.64 3.14
C ASN A 9 19.10 -12.86 3.47
N GLN A 10 19.08 -12.18 4.60
CA GLN A 10 18.03 -11.24 4.93
C GLN A 10 18.19 -10.01 4.05
N ILE A 11 17.18 -9.70 3.27
CA ILE A 11 17.10 -8.41 2.59
C ILE A 11 16.55 -7.41 3.61
N ARG A 12 17.41 -6.52 4.10
CA ARG A 12 16.96 -5.41 4.94
C ARG A 12 16.53 -4.27 4.02
N LEU A 13 15.24 -3.99 4.02
CA LEU A 13 14.72 -2.81 3.32
C LEU A 13 15.13 -1.54 4.08
N PRO A 14 15.48 -0.45 3.39
CA PRO A 14 16.19 0.70 3.95
C PRO A 14 15.28 1.70 4.69
N PHE A 15 14.34 1.23 5.49
CA PHE A 15 13.43 2.15 6.21
C PHE A 15 13.65 2.00 7.71
N GLY A 16 13.97 3.12 8.35
CA GLY A 16 14.38 3.22 9.75
C GLY A 16 13.36 2.65 10.75
N GLU A 17 13.85 2.41 11.95
CA GLU A 17 13.06 1.85 13.06
C GLU A 17 11.80 2.68 13.37
N GLY A 18 10.68 1.99 13.53
CA GLY A 18 9.43 2.56 14.08
C GLY A 18 8.44 3.13 13.07
N LYS A 19 8.66 2.96 11.75
CA LYS A 19 7.71 3.43 10.72
C LYS A 19 7.33 2.29 9.79
N THR A 20 6.11 2.32 9.31
CA THR A 20 5.40 1.27 8.56
C THR A 20 6.32 0.37 7.75
N SER A 21 6.31 -0.91 8.09
CA SER A 21 7.07 -1.92 7.35
C SER A 21 6.55 -1.95 5.91
N PRO A 22 7.41 -1.77 4.92
CA PRO A 22 7.00 -1.88 3.52
C PRO A 22 6.41 -3.26 3.26
N VAL A 23 5.36 -3.31 2.49
CA VAL A 23 4.83 -4.56 1.95
C VAL A 23 5.64 -4.89 0.73
N ALA A 24 6.13 -6.13 0.66
CA ALA A 24 6.84 -6.61 -0.52
C ALA A 24 5.99 -7.58 -1.31
N ALA A 25 6.10 -7.50 -2.62
CA ALA A 25 5.54 -8.44 -3.58
C ALA A 25 6.67 -9.01 -4.45
N ILE A 26 6.51 -10.25 -4.87
CA ILE A 26 7.40 -10.87 -5.87
C ILE A 26 6.56 -11.09 -7.12
N PHE A 27 7.03 -10.55 -8.23
CA PHE A 27 6.44 -10.78 -9.55
C PHE A 27 7.55 -10.91 -10.57
N ASP A 28 7.50 -11.93 -11.41
CA ASP A 28 8.48 -12.22 -12.47
C ASP A 28 9.95 -12.14 -11.99
N ASN A 29 10.27 -12.82 -10.90
CA ASN A 29 11.59 -12.85 -10.24
C ASN A 29 12.11 -11.48 -9.75
N VAL A 30 11.28 -10.45 -9.68
CA VAL A 30 11.61 -9.14 -9.15
C VAL A 30 10.95 -8.93 -7.80
N VAL A 31 11.67 -8.37 -6.84
CA VAL A 31 11.12 -7.93 -5.55
C VAL A 31 10.70 -6.49 -5.67
N TYR A 32 9.41 -6.23 -5.48
CA TYR A 32 8.82 -4.90 -5.37
C TYR A 32 8.48 -4.60 -3.93
N PHE A 33 8.55 -3.35 -3.55
CA PHE A 33 8.14 -2.90 -2.23
C PHE A 33 7.66 -1.45 -2.27
N SER A 34 6.82 -1.08 -1.32
CA SER A 34 6.27 0.26 -1.21
C SER A 34 6.82 0.99 0.01
N LYS A 35 6.78 2.31 -0.04
CA LYS A 35 6.91 3.17 1.11
C LYS A 35 5.79 4.21 1.06
N GLY A 36 4.92 4.22 2.07
CA GLY A 36 3.75 5.10 2.15
C GLY A 36 3.82 6.12 3.29
N SER A 37 4.80 6.05 4.19
CA SER A 37 4.81 6.95 5.34
C SER A 37 6.22 7.37 5.75
N GLY A 38 6.29 8.35 6.65
CA GLY A 38 7.54 8.93 7.14
C GLY A 38 8.14 9.94 6.17
N SER A 39 9.01 10.80 6.70
CA SER A 39 9.60 11.94 5.99
C SER A 39 10.87 11.61 5.19
N ASN A 40 11.40 10.40 5.31
CA ASN A 40 12.66 10.01 4.66
C ASN A 40 12.38 9.41 3.28
N GLY A 41 13.17 9.76 2.27
CA GLY A 41 13.05 9.24 0.91
C GLY A 41 11.76 9.66 0.21
N VAL A 42 11.28 8.81 -0.69
CA VAL A 42 10.09 9.06 -1.52
C VAL A 42 8.98 8.07 -1.17
N ASN A 43 7.76 8.54 -0.98
CA ASN A 43 6.58 7.68 -0.86
C ASN A 43 6.19 7.20 -2.26
N THR A 44 6.45 5.94 -2.56
CA THR A 44 6.36 5.40 -3.92
C THR A 44 6.44 3.86 -3.92
N VAL A 45 6.41 3.28 -5.11
CA VAL A 45 6.72 1.86 -5.34
C VAL A 45 8.14 1.73 -5.87
N TYR A 46 8.90 0.87 -5.22
CA TYR A 46 10.27 0.53 -5.56
C TYR A 46 10.38 -0.90 -6.07
N PHE A 47 11.48 -1.18 -6.76
CA PHE A 47 11.91 -2.55 -7.02
C PHE A 47 13.41 -2.70 -6.84
N ILE A 48 13.87 -3.95 -6.69
CA ILE A 48 15.29 -4.27 -6.57
C ILE A 48 15.83 -4.64 -7.95
N ASP A 49 16.77 -3.85 -8.45
CA ASP A 49 17.50 -4.18 -9.67
C ASP A 49 18.67 -5.13 -9.36
N THR A 50 18.66 -6.30 -9.95
CA THR A 50 19.74 -7.29 -9.87
C THR A 50 20.60 -7.34 -11.12
N THR A 51 20.28 -6.53 -12.12
CA THR A 51 21.01 -6.46 -13.40
C THR A 51 22.03 -5.33 -13.45
N GLY A 52 21.87 -4.30 -12.61
CA GLY A 52 22.67 -3.09 -12.64
C GLY A 52 22.36 -2.16 -13.81
N MET A 53 21.27 -2.42 -14.55
CA MET A 53 20.93 -1.69 -15.78
C MET A 53 19.57 -0.99 -15.74
N ALA A 54 18.75 -1.30 -14.74
CA ALA A 54 17.36 -0.83 -14.71
C ALA A 54 17.22 0.67 -14.42
N CYS A 55 18.10 1.22 -13.55
CA CYS A 55 18.04 2.64 -13.18
C CYS A 55 19.42 3.25 -12.93
N PRO A 56 20.31 3.30 -13.94
CA PRO A 56 21.74 3.54 -13.76
C PRO A 56 22.11 4.93 -13.27
N SER A 57 21.28 5.94 -13.45
CA SER A 57 21.65 7.33 -13.11
C SER A 57 20.58 8.14 -12.40
N THR A 58 19.31 7.80 -12.60
CA THR A 58 18.18 8.59 -12.09
C THR A 58 17.50 7.98 -10.87
N GLY A 59 17.87 6.75 -10.54
CA GLY A 59 17.15 5.97 -9.52
C GLY A 59 15.71 5.56 -9.95
N VAL A 60 15.34 5.80 -11.22
CA VAL A 60 14.02 5.51 -11.77
C VAL A 60 14.17 4.63 -13.00
N GLY A 61 13.36 3.59 -13.13
CA GLY A 61 13.41 2.70 -14.29
C GLY A 61 12.42 1.54 -14.24
N LEU A 62 12.68 0.56 -15.07
CA LEU A 62 11.90 -0.68 -15.17
C LEU A 62 12.80 -1.90 -15.00
N PRO A 63 12.28 -2.99 -14.41
CA PRO A 63 12.99 -4.26 -14.37
C PRO A 63 13.43 -4.70 -15.77
N GLN A 64 14.65 -5.22 -15.84
CA GLN A 64 15.25 -5.64 -17.10
C GLN A 64 15.13 -7.16 -17.30
N SER A 65 15.22 -7.59 -18.54
CA SER A 65 15.33 -9.01 -18.88
C SER A 65 16.54 -9.64 -18.17
N GLY A 66 16.34 -10.81 -17.59
CA GLY A 66 17.37 -11.50 -16.81
C GLY A 66 17.40 -11.11 -15.33
N ALA A 67 16.47 -10.29 -14.86
CA ALA A 67 16.29 -10.05 -13.43
C ALA A 67 16.07 -11.36 -12.67
N ALA A 68 16.68 -11.46 -11.50
CA ALA A 68 16.57 -12.62 -10.61
C ALA A 68 16.26 -12.15 -9.18
N LEU A 69 15.84 -13.08 -8.33
CA LEU A 69 15.67 -12.75 -6.91
C LEU A 69 17.04 -12.37 -6.31
N PRO A 70 17.10 -11.29 -5.52
CA PRO A 70 18.35 -10.80 -4.97
C PRO A 70 18.95 -11.80 -3.98
N THR A 71 20.25 -12.03 -4.08
CA THR A 71 21.03 -12.88 -3.17
C THR A 71 21.94 -12.07 -2.22
N GLN A 72 22.03 -10.76 -2.44
CA GLN A 72 22.77 -9.80 -1.63
C GLN A 72 21.81 -8.83 -0.95
N GLY A 73 22.21 -8.30 0.21
CA GLY A 73 21.49 -7.20 0.85
C GLY A 73 21.56 -5.92 0.02
N ILE A 74 20.59 -5.02 0.26
CA ILE A 74 20.66 -3.67 -0.30
C ILE A 74 21.63 -2.86 0.56
N ASP A 75 22.63 -2.27 -0.07
CA ASP A 75 23.55 -1.33 0.56
C ASP A 75 23.11 0.11 0.24
N TYR A 76 22.88 0.92 1.26
CA TYR A 76 22.37 2.28 1.10
C TYR A 76 22.94 3.23 2.16
N SER A 77 22.98 4.51 1.81
CA SER A 77 23.27 5.59 2.75
C SER A 77 21.95 6.22 3.22
N GLU A 78 21.64 6.06 4.51
CA GLU A 78 20.45 6.68 5.09
C GLU A 78 20.47 8.21 4.97
N ALA A 79 21.63 8.83 5.16
CA ALA A 79 21.79 10.26 5.05
C ALA A 79 21.46 10.79 3.64
N LEU A 80 21.98 10.15 2.60
CA LEU A 80 21.69 10.53 1.21
C LEU A 80 20.23 10.28 0.84
N LEU A 81 19.65 9.16 1.29
CA LEU A 81 18.25 8.87 1.09
C LEU A 81 17.34 9.93 1.73
N GLN A 82 17.69 10.39 2.95
CA GLN A 82 16.90 11.38 3.68
C GLN A 82 16.99 12.79 3.09
N THR A 83 18.17 13.20 2.65
CA THR A 83 18.45 14.59 2.24
C THR A 83 18.25 14.83 0.75
N GLU A 84 18.65 13.89 -0.07
CA GLU A 84 18.73 14.06 -1.52
C GLU A 84 17.86 13.09 -2.31
N GLY A 85 17.27 12.08 -1.63
CA GLY A 85 16.54 11.01 -2.31
C GLY A 85 17.41 10.15 -3.19
N VAL A 86 18.73 10.05 -2.88
CA VAL A 86 19.65 9.19 -3.59
C VAL A 86 19.49 7.77 -3.11
N PHE A 87 19.21 6.89 -4.04
CA PHE A 87 19.02 5.47 -3.78
C PHE A 87 20.30 4.68 -4.04
N PRO A 88 20.50 3.55 -3.34
CA PRO A 88 21.53 2.60 -3.76
C PRO A 88 21.22 2.14 -5.20
N TYR A 89 22.26 1.84 -5.95
CA TYR A 89 22.15 1.53 -7.39
C TYR A 89 21.22 0.36 -7.73
N ASN A 90 20.92 -0.50 -6.76
CA ASN A 90 20.03 -1.64 -6.92
C ASN A 90 18.62 -1.40 -6.34
N MET A 91 18.31 -0.18 -5.91
CA MET A 91 16.99 0.21 -5.41
C MET A 91 16.41 1.29 -6.34
N CYS A 92 15.46 0.89 -7.15
CA CYS A 92 14.88 1.75 -8.18
C CYS A 92 13.45 2.12 -7.85
N ILE A 93 13.06 3.36 -8.12
CA ILE A 93 11.66 3.75 -8.22
C ILE A 93 11.11 3.17 -9.52
N LEU A 94 9.94 2.55 -9.45
CA LEU A 94 9.26 2.03 -10.64
C LEU A 94 8.80 3.19 -11.52
N GLN A 95 9.23 3.18 -12.78
CA GLN A 95 9.03 4.29 -13.72
C GLN A 95 7.55 4.63 -13.91
N GLY A 96 7.21 5.91 -13.70
CA GLY A 96 5.83 6.42 -13.72
C GLY A 96 5.26 6.68 -12.33
N PHE A 97 5.85 6.08 -11.28
CA PHE A 97 5.44 6.34 -9.90
C PHE A 97 6.06 7.64 -9.34
N ASN A 98 5.54 8.09 -8.20
CA ASN A 98 5.97 9.33 -7.55
C ASN A 98 7.48 9.36 -7.28
N THR A 99 8.12 10.49 -7.58
CA THR A 99 9.55 10.74 -7.34
C THR A 99 9.81 11.91 -6.38
N VAL A 100 8.75 12.53 -5.84
CA VAL A 100 8.87 13.68 -4.96
C VAL A 100 9.22 13.22 -3.54
N LEU A 101 10.22 13.85 -2.92
CA LEU A 101 10.64 13.56 -1.55
C LEU A 101 9.48 13.75 -0.57
N ALA A 102 9.29 12.79 0.32
CA ALA A 102 8.20 12.78 1.30
C ALA A 102 8.26 13.96 2.28
N LYS A 103 9.47 14.51 2.55
CA LYS A 103 9.66 15.72 3.38
C LYS A 103 9.14 16.99 2.74
N THR A 104 8.87 17.01 1.45
CA THR A 104 8.26 18.14 0.75
C THR A 104 6.76 18.03 0.84
N THR A 105 6.03 17.73 -0.13
CA THR A 105 4.58 17.52 -0.06
C THR A 105 4.24 16.27 -0.83
N THR A 106 3.52 15.34 -0.21
CA THR A 106 3.00 14.16 -0.90
C THR A 106 1.59 13.85 -0.45
N ASN A 107 0.77 13.43 -1.39
CA ASN A 107 -0.60 12.96 -1.15
C ASN A 107 -0.74 11.47 -1.48
N VAL A 108 0.38 10.74 -1.60
CA VAL A 108 0.38 9.32 -1.95
C VAL A 108 1.01 8.51 -0.83
N PHE A 109 0.32 7.45 -0.42
CA PHE A 109 0.67 6.62 0.72
C PHE A 109 0.60 5.14 0.34
N PRO A 110 1.38 4.68 -0.66
CA PRO A 110 1.32 3.31 -1.16
C PRO A 110 1.76 2.32 -0.09
N PHE A 111 0.97 1.26 0.08
CA PHE A 111 1.23 0.22 1.07
C PHE A 111 1.29 -1.18 0.43
N GLY A 112 0.17 -1.75 0.00
CA GLY A 112 0.10 -3.07 -0.61
C GLY A 112 0.28 -3.02 -2.12
N ILE A 113 0.86 -4.07 -2.70
CA ILE A 113 1.10 -4.19 -4.14
C ILE A 113 0.67 -5.58 -4.59
N TRP A 114 -0.11 -5.64 -5.67
CA TRP A 114 -0.46 -6.89 -6.31
C TRP A 114 -0.47 -6.74 -7.84
N PHE A 115 0.30 -7.57 -8.53
CA PHE A 115 0.33 -7.62 -9.99
C PHE A 115 -0.71 -8.59 -10.50
N ALA A 116 -1.66 -8.11 -11.29
CA ALA A 116 -2.59 -8.98 -12.00
C ALA A 116 -1.93 -9.66 -13.21
N ASN A 117 -1.01 -8.95 -13.87
CA ASN A 117 -0.19 -9.44 -14.98
C ASN A 117 1.01 -8.50 -15.19
N ALA A 118 1.80 -8.72 -16.24
CA ALA A 118 3.00 -7.91 -16.53
C ALA A 118 2.72 -6.43 -16.88
N THR A 119 1.47 -6.09 -17.20
CA THR A 119 1.08 -4.74 -17.60
C THR A 119 0.02 -4.10 -16.71
N THR A 120 -0.43 -4.80 -15.66
CA THR A 120 -1.44 -4.28 -14.74
C THR A 120 -1.04 -4.56 -13.30
N VAL A 121 -0.90 -3.52 -12.50
CA VAL A 121 -0.62 -3.59 -11.07
C VAL A 121 -1.66 -2.80 -10.28
N TYR A 122 -2.05 -3.34 -9.14
CA TYR A 122 -2.88 -2.65 -8.16
C TYR A 122 -2.04 -2.28 -6.94
N VAL A 123 -2.18 -1.03 -6.51
CA VAL A 123 -1.51 -0.49 -5.32
C VAL A 123 -2.56 -0.04 -4.32
N ALA A 124 -2.52 -0.61 -3.13
CA ALA A 124 -3.32 -0.14 -2.01
C ALA A 124 -2.67 1.11 -1.43
N ASP A 125 -3.40 2.21 -1.37
CA ASP A 125 -2.97 3.45 -0.72
C ASP A 125 -3.68 3.56 0.64
N GLU A 126 -2.88 3.69 1.71
CA GLU A 126 -3.38 3.62 3.08
C GLU A 126 -4.01 4.92 3.58
N GLY A 127 -3.92 5.99 2.80
CA GLY A 127 -4.36 7.30 3.21
C GLY A 127 -3.36 8.05 4.09
N SER A 128 -3.70 9.27 4.43
CA SER A 128 -2.79 10.21 5.12
C SER A 128 -2.63 9.97 6.62
N GLY A 129 -3.54 9.23 7.25
CA GLY A 129 -3.62 9.11 8.71
C GLY A 129 -4.11 10.38 9.41
N ASP A 130 -4.59 11.36 8.67
CA ASP A 130 -5.10 12.61 9.26
C ASP A 130 -6.46 12.36 9.94
N ASN A 131 -6.46 12.52 11.25
CA ASN A 131 -7.61 12.27 12.11
C ASN A 131 -8.41 13.54 12.44
N THR A 132 -8.39 14.56 11.58
CA THR A 132 -9.25 15.74 11.71
C THR A 132 -10.72 15.34 11.69
N TYR A 133 -11.41 15.51 12.80
CA TYR A 133 -12.78 15.06 13.01
C TYR A 133 -13.77 16.21 13.05
N SER A 134 -14.93 16.03 12.42
CA SER A 134 -16.06 16.95 12.47
C SER A 134 -17.23 16.35 13.28
N PRO A 135 -17.56 16.89 14.46
CA PRO A 135 -18.76 16.44 15.20
C PRO A 135 -20.06 16.69 14.45
N ALA A 136 -20.12 17.71 13.59
CA ALA A 136 -21.32 18.05 12.84
C ALA A 136 -21.68 17.01 11.79
N THR A 137 -20.71 16.31 11.21
CA THR A 137 -20.90 15.27 10.22
C THR A 137 -20.64 13.87 10.77
N SER A 138 -20.12 13.75 12.00
CA SER A 138 -19.66 12.50 12.61
C SER A 138 -18.65 11.77 11.72
N ALA A 139 -17.72 12.51 11.09
CA ALA A 139 -16.76 11.97 10.14
C ALA A 139 -15.37 12.57 10.31
N TYR A 140 -14.34 11.81 9.92
CA TYR A 140 -12.97 12.30 9.74
C TYR A 140 -12.88 12.95 8.36
N THR A 141 -12.90 14.28 8.35
CA THR A 141 -13.14 15.05 7.11
C THR A 141 -12.00 14.96 6.11
N ASN A 142 -10.74 14.89 6.58
CA ASN A 142 -9.60 14.77 5.69
C ASN A 142 -9.51 13.36 5.09
N ALA A 143 -9.83 12.31 5.86
CA ALA A 143 -9.96 10.96 5.32
C ALA A 143 -11.05 10.89 4.25
N ALA A 144 -12.23 11.48 4.51
CA ALA A 144 -13.35 11.53 3.56
C ALA A 144 -13.03 12.31 2.26
N ALA A 145 -12.11 13.25 2.32
CA ALA A 145 -11.74 14.10 1.18
C ALA A 145 -10.59 13.54 0.31
N GLN A 146 -9.99 12.41 0.70
CA GLN A 146 -8.87 11.84 -0.04
C GLN A 146 -9.31 11.30 -1.41
N THR A 147 -8.53 11.59 -2.44
CA THR A 147 -8.80 11.13 -3.81
C THR A 147 -7.85 10.02 -4.28
N THR A 148 -6.76 9.81 -3.58
CA THR A 148 -5.73 8.80 -3.89
C THR A 148 -5.81 7.57 -3.00
N ALA A 149 -6.32 7.72 -1.77
CA ALA A 149 -6.51 6.61 -0.83
C ALA A 149 -7.51 5.58 -1.37
N GLY A 150 -7.20 4.30 -1.22
CA GLY A 150 -8.00 3.19 -1.75
C GLY A 150 -7.19 2.26 -2.64
N LEU A 151 -7.80 1.68 -3.67
CA LEU A 151 -7.14 0.76 -4.58
C LEU A 151 -6.86 1.44 -5.91
N GLN A 152 -5.60 1.77 -6.15
CA GLN A 152 -5.14 2.40 -7.38
C GLN A 152 -4.85 1.32 -8.43
N LYS A 153 -5.38 1.48 -9.64
CA LYS A 153 -5.00 0.68 -10.80
C LYS A 153 -3.96 1.43 -11.62
N TRP A 154 -2.90 0.73 -11.98
CA TRP A 154 -1.82 1.23 -12.82
C TRP A 154 -1.62 0.30 -14.00
N VAL A 155 -1.38 0.87 -15.18
CA VAL A 155 -1.15 0.12 -16.43
C VAL A 155 0.19 0.53 -17.02
N LEU A 156 0.96 -0.45 -17.50
CA LEU A 156 2.23 -0.21 -18.19
C LEU A 156 1.97 0.08 -19.67
N GLU A 157 2.19 1.33 -20.07
CA GLU A 157 2.03 1.79 -21.44
C GLU A 157 3.32 2.43 -21.92
N SER A 158 3.83 1.97 -23.06
CA SER A 158 5.05 2.51 -23.68
C SER A 158 6.24 2.63 -22.72
N GLY A 159 6.38 1.67 -21.78
CA GLY A 159 7.48 1.64 -20.82
C GLY A 159 7.29 2.55 -19.60
N VAL A 160 6.10 3.08 -19.37
CA VAL A 160 5.79 3.91 -18.21
C VAL A 160 4.53 3.39 -17.51
N TRP A 161 4.58 3.21 -16.20
CA TRP A 161 3.39 2.91 -15.41
C TRP A 161 2.53 4.17 -15.29
N THR A 162 1.29 4.06 -15.73
CA THR A 162 0.32 5.17 -15.71
C THR A 162 -0.81 4.83 -14.77
N HIS A 163 -1.12 5.75 -13.85
CA HIS A 163 -2.29 5.65 -12.98
C HIS A 163 -3.56 5.81 -13.82
N VAL A 164 -4.46 4.85 -13.74
CA VAL A 164 -5.72 4.83 -14.52
C VAL A 164 -6.87 5.41 -13.69
N TYR A 165 -7.08 4.85 -12.50
CA TYR A 165 -8.10 5.32 -11.54
C TYR A 165 -7.85 4.76 -10.14
N THR A 166 -8.57 5.32 -9.16
CA THR A 166 -8.62 4.82 -7.79
C THR A 166 -10.03 4.35 -7.46
N LEU A 167 -10.16 3.09 -7.04
CA LEU A 167 -11.42 2.50 -6.57
C LEU A 167 -11.59 2.85 -5.09
N GLN A 168 -12.69 3.53 -4.76
CA GLN A 168 -13.01 4.00 -3.41
C GLN A 168 -14.46 3.68 -3.01
N ALA A 169 -15.35 3.51 -3.98
CA ALA A 169 -16.78 3.28 -3.72
C ALA A 169 -16.99 2.08 -2.80
N GLY A 170 -17.79 2.23 -1.75
CA GLY A 170 -18.04 1.21 -0.73
C GLY A 170 -16.99 1.13 0.39
N LEU A 171 -15.89 1.89 0.34
CA LEU A 171 -14.95 1.98 1.46
C LEU A 171 -15.47 2.88 2.59
N GLU A 172 -16.37 3.81 2.27
CA GLU A 172 -16.91 4.77 3.24
C GLU A 172 -15.79 5.54 3.96
N LEU A 173 -14.89 6.14 3.17
CA LEU A 173 -13.73 6.86 3.69
C LEU A 173 -14.16 7.96 4.67
N GLY A 174 -13.53 8.00 5.83
CA GLY A 174 -13.78 8.97 6.90
C GLY A 174 -15.11 8.78 7.66
N VAL A 175 -16.01 7.90 7.21
CA VAL A 175 -17.28 7.63 7.89
C VAL A 175 -17.04 6.68 9.05
N THR A 176 -17.41 7.10 10.26
CA THR A 176 -17.24 6.29 11.46
C THR A 176 -18.14 5.06 11.46
N TYR A 177 -17.64 3.96 12.01
CA TYR A 177 -18.41 2.74 12.22
C TYR A 177 -18.27 2.21 13.66
N THR A 178 -19.27 1.43 14.06
CA THR A 178 -19.33 0.86 15.40
C THR A 178 -18.75 -0.55 15.42
N VAL A 179 -17.94 -0.83 16.45
CA VAL A 179 -17.44 -2.18 16.75
C VAL A 179 -17.92 -2.57 18.15
N ALA A 180 -18.58 -3.72 18.26
CA ALA A 180 -19.13 -4.19 19.54
C ALA A 180 -18.02 -4.37 20.58
N GLY A 181 -18.20 -3.79 21.78
CA GLY A 181 -17.22 -3.84 22.86
C GLY A 181 -16.01 -2.93 22.70
N TYR A 182 -15.87 -2.21 21.59
CA TYR A 182 -14.82 -1.20 21.40
C TYR A 182 -15.14 0.05 22.24
N PRO A 183 -14.12 0.78 22.73
CA PRO A 183 -14.34 1.96 23.54
C PRO A 183 -15.30 2.96 22.90
N SER A 184 -16.16 3.57 23.70
CA SER A 184 -17.08 4.62 23.28
C SER A 184 -16.69 5.96 23.90
N GLY A 185 -17.25 7.05 23.36
CA GLY A 185 -16.89 8.41 23.75
C GLY A 185 -15.55 8.83 23.15
N ASN A 186 -14.85 9.75 23.81
CA ASN A 186 -13.60 10.31 23.30
C ASN A 186 -12.39 9.76 24.06
N ASN A 187 -11.29 9.61 23.34
CA ASN A 187 -9.97 9.37 23.91
C ASN A 187 -9.54 10.63 24.70
N SER A 188 -9.29 10.46 25.99
CA SER A 188 -8.90 11.58 26.87
C SER A 188 -7.57 12.24 26.48
N ALA A 189 -6.69 11.53 25.78
CA ALA A 189 -5.40 12.06 25.36
C ALA A 189 -5.49 12.94 24.10
N THR A 190 -6.42 12.64 23.18
CA THR A 190 -6.55 13.35 21.91
C THR A 190 -7.82 14.21 21.81
N GLY A 191 -8.81 13.95 22.65
CA GLY A 191 -10.13 14.57 22.57
C GLY A 191 -11.00 14.04 21.41
N LEU A 192 -10.50 13.10 20.62
CA LEU A 192 -11.16 12.55 19.44
C LEU A 192 -12.00 11.31 19.80
N PRO A 193 -13.06 11.02 19.06
CA PRO A 193 -13.88 9.83 19.32
C PRO A 193 -13.10 8.55 19.08
N TRP A 194 -13.37 7.54 19.90
CA TRP A 194 -12.83 6.19 19.68
C TRP A 194 -13.37 5.53 18.42
N ALA A 195 -14.50 6.00 17.86
CA ALA A 195 -15.13 5.43 16.67
C ALA A 195 -14.16 5.38 15.48
N PRO A 196 -13.77 4.20 14.99
CA PRO A 196 -12.87 4.10 13.85
C PRO A 196 -13.60 4.42 12.54
N ALA A 197 -12.84 4.92 11.56
CA ALA A 197 -13.29 5.11 10.19
C ALA A 197 -12.23 4.57 9.22
N THR A 198 -12.62 4.19 8.02
CA THR A 198 -11.68 3.79 6.97
C THR A 198 -10.92 5.02 6.46
N ASP A 199 -9.59 4.93 6.37
CA ASP A 199 -8.74 5.96 5.79
C ASP A 199 -8.29 5.62 4.36
N GLY A 200 -8.04 4.33 4.10
CA GLY A 200 -7.63 3.79 2.82
C GLY A 200 -7.46 2.28 2.89
N LEU A 201 -6.54 1.75 2.09
CA LEU A 201 -6.26 0.31 2.03
C LEU A 201 -4.78 0.02 2.30
N ARG A 202 -4.49 -1.06 3.02
CA ARG A 202 -3.12 -1.49 3.34
C ARG A 202 -2.66 -2.70 2.55
N ASN A 203 -3.00 -3.90 3.00
CA ASN A 203 -2.59 -5.13 2.34
C ASN A 203 -3.59 -5.53 1.27
N VAL A 204 -3.09 -6.04 0.16
CA VAL A 204 -3.88 -6.46 -0.99
C VAL A 204 -3.38 -7.79 -1.54
N THR A 205 -4.31 -8.59 -2.01
CA THR A 205 -4.05 -9.79 -2.82
C THR A 205 -5.19 -9.96 -3.82
N GLY A 206 -4.99 -10.73 -4.87
CA GLY A 206 -6.04 -10.95 -5.87
C GLY A 206 -5.82 -12.20 -6.70
N ALA A 207 -6.81 -12.48 -7.52
CA ALA A 207 -6.77 -13.53 -8.53
C ALA A 207 -7.38 -13.02 -9.82
N VAL A 208 -6.72 -13.30 -10.94
CA VAL A 208 -7.28 -13.03 -12.27
C VAL A 208 -8.29 -14.12 -12.60
N ASN A 209 -9.47 -13.71 -13.04
CA ASN A 209 -10.55 -14.58 -13.43
C ASN A 209 -10.47 -14.94 -14.92
N GLY A 210 -11.11 -16.01 -15.31
CA GLY A 210 -11.10 -16.47 -16.72
C GLY A 210 -11.92 -15.59 -17.69
N ASP A 211 -12.67 -14.62 -17.16
CA ASP A 211 -13.53 -13.68 -17.90
C ASP A 211 -12.89 -12.31 -18.18
N GLY A 212 -11.61 -12.13 -17.86
CA GLY A 212 -10.89 -10.88 -18.04
C GLY A 212 -11.06 -9.88 -16.87
N THR A 213 -11.65 -10.32 -15.77
CA THR A 213 -11.71 -9.55 -14.53
C THR A 213 -10.66 -10.02 -13.51
N ALA A 214 -10.50 -9.26 -12.44
CA ALA A 214 -9.73 -9.65 -11.27
C ALA A 214 -10.59 -9.51 -10.01
N THR A 215 -10.60 -10.55 -9.16
CA THR A 215 -11.16 -10.45 -7.82
C THR A 215 -10.05 -10.08 -6.84
N ILE A 216 -10.22 -8.97 -6.15
CA ILE A 216 -9.19 -8.36 -5.30
C ILE A 216 -9.70 -8.28 -3.87
N TYR A 217 -8.89 -8.69 -2.93
CA TYR A 217 -9.15 -8.65 -1.49
C TYR A 217 -8.16 -7.68 -0.84
N ALA A 218 -8.66 -6.81 0.04
CA ALA A 218 -7.81 -5.83 0.72
C ALA A 218 -8.22 -5.66 2.18
N ILE A 219 -7.27 -5.17 2.98
CA ILE A 219 -7.48 -4.78 4.37
C ILE A 219 -7.44 -3.26 4.45
N THR A 220 -8.42 -2.67 5.15
CA THR A 220 -8.48 -1.22 5.32
C THR A 220 -7.44 -0.72 6.34
N SER A 221 -6.96 0.49 6.15
CA SER A 221 -6.40 1.34 7.20
C SER A 221 -7.51 2.06 7.95
N THR A 222 -7.20 2.61 9.11
CA THR A 222 -8.18 3.30 9.96
C THR A 222 -7.65 4.61 10.50
N VAL A 223 -8.55 5.55 10.71
CA VAL A 223 -8.35 6.73 11.56
C VAL A 223 -9.32 6.68 12.73
N SER A 224 -8.86 7.12 13.88
CA SER A 224 -9.66 7.15 15.12
C SER A 224 -9.05 8.08 16.16
N GLY A 225 -9.59 8.04 17.37
CA GLY A 225 -9.05 8.72 18.54
C GLY A 225 -7.66 8.25 18.98
N ASN A 226 -7.13 7.11 18.49
CA ASN A 226 -5.80 6.66 18.89
C ASN A 226 -4.66 7.18 17.99
N GLY A 227 -4.95 7.55 16.74
CA GLY A 227 -3.99 8.15 15.82
C GLY A 227 -3.02 7.17 15.14
N ASP A 228 -3.17 5.85 15.27
CA ASP A 228 -2.40 4.84 14.55
C ASP A 228 -3.29 4.14 13.51
N GLN A 229 -3.00 4.35 12.22
CA GLN A 229 -3.75 3.77 11.10
C GLN A 229 -3.81 2.23 11.08
N GLY A 230 -3.04 1.57 11.90
CA GLY A 230 -2.97 0.12 11.96
C GLY A 230 -3.39 -0.49 13.30
N ALA A 231 -3.93 0.29 14.24
CA ALA A 231 -4.19 -0.19 15.60
C ALA A 231 -5.66 -0.46 15.91
N ASP A 232 -6.58 0.13 15.16
CA ASP A 232 -8.01 -0.02 15.39
C ASP A 232 -8.61 -1.21 14.64
N PRO A 233 -9.76 -1.74 15.11
CA PRO A 233 -10.51 -2.73 14.36
C PRO A 233 -10.80 -2.25 12.95
N ASN A 234 -10.33 -2.98 11.97
CA ASN A 234 -10.42 -2.67 10.56
C ASN A 234 -11.26 -3.69 9.78
N LYS A 235 -11.31 -3.57 8.46
CA LYS A 235 -12.16 -4.41 7.62
C LYS A 235 -11.35 -5.19 6.59
N LEU A 236 -11.78 -6.42 6.30
CA LEU A 236 -11.45 -7.13 5.08
C LEU A 236 -12.56 -6.84 4.07
N VAL A 237 -12.18 -6.34 2.92
CA VAL A 237 -13.07 -5.98 1.81
C VAL A 237 -12.66 -6.69 0.53
N TRP A 238 -13.58 -6.79 -0.43
CA TRP A 238 -13.28 -7.31 -1.76
C TRP A 238 -13.99 -6.51 -2.84
N ILE A 239 -13.45 -6.57 -4.05
CA ILE A 239 -14.00 -5.96 -5.25
C ILE A 239 -13.63 -6.82 -6.47
N THR A 240 -14.45 -6.76 -7.53
CA THR A 240 -14.06 -7.29 -8.85
C THR A 240 -13.85 -6.11 -9.79
N ASP A 241 -12.71 -6.07 -10.48
CA ASP A 241 -12.37 -5.04 -11.45
C ASP A 241 -12.14 -5.63 -12.84
N ASN A 242 -12.57 -4.93 -13.87
CA ASN A 242 -12.30 -5.30 -15.26
C ASN A 242 -10.88 -4.87 -15.64
N LEU A 243 -10.02 -5.85 -15.99
CA LEU A 243 -8.62 -5.57 -16.33
C LEU A 243 -8.46 -4.65 -17.54
N ALA A 244 -9.41 -4.68 -18.49
CA ALA A 244 -9.41 -3.84 -19.68
C ALA A 244 -10.01 -2.43 -19.47
N ALA A 245 -10.59 -2.14 -18.29
CA ALA A 245 -11.16 -0.82 -18.01
C ALA A 245 -10.08 0.26 -17.95
N THR A 246 -10.29 1.35 -18.70
CA THR A 246 -9.41 2.53 -18.76
C THR A 246 -10.02 3.78 -18.13
N THR A 247 -11.22 3.68 -17.62
CA THR A 247 -11.95 4.74 -16.91
C THR A 247 -12.51 4.18 -15.63
N LEU A 248 -12.71 5.04 -14.62
CA LEU A 248 -13.24 4.64 -13.32
C LEU A 248 -14.59 3.93 -13.52
N PRO A 249 -14.67 2.64 -13.17
CA PRO A 249 -15.89 1.87 -13.29
C PRO A 249 -16.84 2.13 -12.11
N GLY A 250 -18.03 1.54 -12.15
CA GLY A 250 -19.03 1.67 -11.10
C GLY A 250 -18.97 0.60 -10.02
N GLU A 251 -17.91 -0.20 -9.96
CA GLU A 251 -17.76 -1.26 -8.97
C GLU A 251 -17.60 -0.69 -7.56
N THR A 252 -18.05 -1.46 -6.58
CA THR A 252 -18.02 -1.07 -5.17
C THR A 252 -17.42 -2.17 -4.30
N PHE A 253 -16.63 -1.77 -3.32
CA PHE A 253 -16.12 -2.70 -2.32
C PHE A 253 -17.26 -3.27 -1.46
N THR A 254 -17.17 -4.56 -1.19
CA THR A 254 -18.06 -5.27 -0.28
C THR A 254 -17.27 -5.72 0.94
N PRO A 255 -17.67 -5.36 2.17
CA PRO A 255 -17.08 -5.87 3.39
C PRO A 255 -17.34 -7.37 3.55
N LEU A 256 -16.27 -8.15 3.81
CA LEU A 256 -16.37 -9.58 4.17
C LEU A 256 -16.32 -9.78 5.67
N ARG A 257 -15.50 -8.98 6.35
CA ARG A 257 -15.32 -9.06 7.80
C ARG A 257 -14.95 -7.68 8.35
N THR A 258 -15.52 -7.34 9.50
CA THR A 258 -15.01 -6.29 10.37
C THR A 258 -14.33 -6.96 11.56
N ALA A 259 -13.11 -6.53 11.90
CA ALA A 259 -12.40 -6.98 13.08
C ALA A 259 -13.20 -6.63 14.34
N GLY A 260 -13.18 -7.51 15.33
CA GLY A 260 -13.81 -7.28 16.62
C GLY A 260 -12.97 -6.38 17.54
N ASN A 261 -13.49 -6.12 18.73
CA ASN A 261 -12.72 -5.44 19.76
C ASN A 261 -11.45 -6.24 20.09
N LEU A 262 -10.33 -5.54 20.21
CA LEU A 262 -8.97 -6.11 20.42
C LEU A 262 -8.44 -6.92 19.22
N GLU A 263 -9.09 -6.85 18.08
CA GLU A 263 -8.61 -7.46 16.84
C GLU A 263 -8.19 -6.38 15.82
N VAL A 264 -7.13 -6.68 15.09
CA VAL A 264 -6.70 -5.94 13.89
C VAL A 264 -6.25 -6.93 12.82
N LEU A 265 -6.82 -6.82 11.63
CA LEU A 265 -6.40 -7.60 10.48
C LEU A 265 -5.08 -7.01 9.93
N ARG A 266 -4.04 -7.83 9.78
CA ARG A 266 -2.70 -7.36 9.42
C ARG A 266 -2.23 -7.81 8.04
N GLY A 267 -2.84 -8.83 7.47
CA GLY A 267 -2.46 -9.36 6.17
C GLY A 267 -3.59 -10.12 5.51
N VAL A 268 -3.55 -10.20 4.18
CA VAL A 268 -4.46 -11.00 3.37
C VAL A 268 -3.67 -11.75 2.31
N SER A 269 -3.88 -13.04 2.20
CA SER A 269 -3.30 -13.89 1.16
C SER A 269 -4.19 -15.11 0.94
N PHE A 270 -4.10 -15.70 -0.25
CA PHE A 270 -4.71 -17.02 -0.46
C PHE A 270 -3.94 -18.09 0.31
N ALA A 271 -4.66 -19.10 0.79
CA ALA A 271 -4.02 -20.29 1.31
C ALA A 271 -3.19 -20.95 0.18
N PRO A 272 -2.00 -21.49 0.50
CA PRO A 272 -1.27 -22.30 -0.46
C PRO A 272 -2.18 -23.41 -0.97
N ARG A 273 -2.26 -23.59 -2.29
CA ARG A 273 -2.96 -24.75 -2.85
C ARG A 273 -2.20 -26.00 -2.38
N THR A 274 -2.83 -26.81 -1.56
CA THR A 274 -2.37 -28.17 -1.35
C THR A 274 -2.55 -28.88 -2.68
N GLY A 275 -1.44 -29.13 -3.38
CA GLY A 275 -1.50 -29.86 -4.64
C GLY A 275 -2.20 -31.21 -4.45
N ASN A 276 -3.21 -31.46 -5.26
CA ASN A 276 -3.68 -32.81 -5.53
C ASN A 276 -2.73 -33.43 -6.54
#